data_40e4c3a80d27102a9a8c7458c4a1ea87
#
_entry.id   40e4c3a80d27102a9a8c7458c4a1ea87
#
_cell.length_a   1.000
_cell.length_b   1.000
_cell.length_c   1.000
_cell.angle_alpha   90.00
_cell.angle_beta   90.00
_cell.angle_gamma   90.00
#
_symmetry.space_group_name_H-M   'P 1'
#
loop_
_entity.id
_entity.type
_entity.pdbx_description
1 polymer ?
#
loop_
_entity_poly.entity_id
_entity_poly.type
_entity_poly.pdbx_seq_one_letter_code
_entity_poly.pdbx_strand_id
1 'polypeptide(L)'
;MFVLLTCVILLVAVLSYLLPAGAYEMVTDPVSGRQVVDPNSFHHVERTPVGPMQLVAAFSNGFQAVAPLLFMTMTVGGTFGVIDRLGIIPAAVEVARNRFQNNRYLAIPILLLCFAVLDSFLGMPELCIVFLPIILPLILGLGFDSITACAVVICGNCIGFSTGMGNPFTTLVCQKICGLPLYSGLWYRAICFVVFYIITLVYIMRYAARVAKDPQLSRSYQADLERKKNISVQRREPLDNRKKLAAVYIVLLFGVNIGGTIRFGWDVPEMTGIFLLMAVGAGVISGLTASRTCLLFVDGCKDILQGALVMCVARTISVVMDQGNITDTIVHGLSSMVSSFPAALTIVGIFMAVMVIDFFIPAGSGEAVVVMPIISPLAEILGLSKQACVLAFQFGDGWSNTIWPTTASYMGTLAVGEIKWTDWQRFQLPLYCVWFCAGSVMLMIAQFIDLGPF
;
A
#
# COMPACT_ATOMS: atom_id res chain seq x y z
N MET A 1 4.36 -18.55 -0.56
CA MET A 1 4.40 -17.27 -1.25
C MET A 1 5.30 -17.30 -2.47
N PHE A 2 6.62 -17.53 -2.35
CA PHE A 2 7.54 -17.58 -3.50
C PHE A 2 7.07 -18.52 -4.63
N VAL A 3 6.61 -19.73 -4.29
CA VAL A 3 6.08 -20.68 -5.27
C VAL A 3 4.89 -20.09 -6.06
N LEU A 4 3.94 -19.45 -5.36
CA LEU A 4 2.79 -18.80 -6.00
C LEU A 4 3.24 -17.71 -6.97
N LEU A 5 4.11 -16.79 -6.53
CA LEU A 5 4.64 -15.73 -7.39
C LEU A 5 5.40 -16.29 -8.57
N THR A 6 6.22 -17.32 -8.37
CA THR A 6 6.94 -17.99 -9.46
C THR A 6 5.96 -18.61 -10.47
N CYS A 7 4.86 -19.24 -10.01
CA CYS A 7 3.83 -19.73 -10.93
C CYS A 7 3.17 -18.61 -11.73
N VAL A 8 2.91 -17.45 -11.11
CA VAL A 8 2.36 -16.28 -11.81
C VAL A 8 3.36 -15.73 -12.82
N ILE A 9 4.64 -15.63 -12.47
CA ILE A 9 5.71 -15.18 -13.39
C ILE A 9 5.79 -16.10 -14.61
N LEU A 10 5.75 -17.43 -14.41
CA LEU A 10 5.74 -18.41 -15.49
C LEU A 10 4.48 -18.30 -16.35
N LEU A 11 3.31 -18.10 -15.74
CA LEU A 11 2.07 -17.86 -16.46
C LEU A 11 2.18 -16.63 -17.36
N VAL A 12 2.67 -15.51 -16.83
CA VAL A 12 2.85 -14.27 -17.61
C VAL A 12 3.88 -14.46 -18.73
N ALA A 13 4.97 -15.18 -18.46
CA ALA A 13 5.93 -15.53 -19.52
C ALA A 13 5.27 -16.34 -20.64
N VAL A 14 4.41 -17.30 -20.32
CA VAL A 14 3.61 -18.03 -21.32
C VAL A 14 2.65 -17.11 -22.06
N LEU A 15 2.00 -16.18 -21.37
CA LEU A 15 1.10 -15.19 -21.99
C LEU A 15 1.83 -14.33 -23.02
N SER A 16 3.13 -14.04 -22.85
CA SER A 16 3.92 -13.29 -23.84
C SER A 16 4.09 -14.02 -25.20
N TYR A 17 3.87 -15.34 -25.22
CA TYR A 17 3.81 -16.12 -26.48
C TYR A 17 2.42 -16.14 -27.10
N LEU A 18 1.36 -16.00 -26.28
CA LEU A 18 -0.02 -16.15 -26.73
C LEU A 18 -0.64 -14.82 -27.14
N LEU A 19 -0.38 -13.76 -26.37
CA LEU A 19 -0.92 -12.44 -26.65
C LEU A 19 -0.13 -11.73 -27.75
N PRO A 20 -0.79 -10.94 -28.62
CA PRO A 20 -0.10 -10.07 -29.55
C PRO A 20 0.64 -8.97 -28.76
N ALA A 21 1.86 -8.66 -29.14
CA ALA A 21 2.59 -7.53 -28.61
C ALA A 21 1.99 -6.22 -29.16
N GLY A 22 1.82 -5.24 -28.31
CA GLY A 22 1.29 -3.93 -28.65
C GLY A 22 1.94 -2.84 -27.85
N ALA A 23 1.95 -1.64 -28.38
CA ALA A 23 2.48 -0.46 -27.73
C ALA A 23 1.62 0.77 -28.02
N TYR A 24 1.59 1.68 -27.05
CA TYR A 24 1.11 3.04 -27.23
C TYR A 24 2.31 3.99 -27.39
N GLU A 25 2.12 5.06 -28.12
CA GLU A 25 3.09 6.16 -28.13
C GLU A 25 2.93 7.03 -26.88
N MET A 26 4.07 7.45 -26.32
CA MET A 26 4.08 8.37 -25.18
C MET A 26 4.19 9.81 -25.70
N VAL A 27 3.28 10.65 -25.25
CA VAL A 27 3.24 12.08 -25.61
C VAL A 27 3.33 12.93 -24.35
N THR A 28 3.88 14.14 -24.48
CA THR A 28 3.86 15.08 -23.35
C THR A 28 2.50 15.75 -23.26
N ASP A 29 1.76 15.46 -22.21
CA ASP A 29 0.50 16.12 -21.94
C ASP A 29 0.72 17.61 -21.63
N PRO A 30 0.10 18.53 -22.42
CA PRO A 30 0.32 19.96 -22.26
C PRO A 30 -0.21 20.53 -20.94
N VAL A 31 -1.14 19.85 -20.28
CA VAL A 31 -1.77 20.30 -19.02
C VAL A 31 -0.96 19.85 -17.81
N SER A 32 -0.58 18.59 -17.77
CA SER A 32 0.18 18.02 -16.64
C SER A 32 1.69 18.14 -16.79
N GLY A 33 2.20 18.32 -18.03
CA GLY A 33 3.63 18.31 -18.36
C GLY A 33 4.28 16.92 -18.22
N ARG A 34 3.50 15.87 -18.07
CA ARG A 34 3.98 14.50 -17.91
C ARG A 34 3.91 13.74 -19.23
N GLN A 35 4.74 12.72 -19.36
CA GLN A 35 4.60 11.73 -20.41
C GLN A 35 3.36 10.88 -20.11
N VAL A 36 2.42 10.85 -21.06
CA VAL A 36 1.18 10.08 -20.99
C VAL A 36 1.02 9.28 -22.28
N VAL A 37 0.21 8.24 -22.23
CA VAL A 37 -0.13 7.45 -23.42
C VAL A 37 -1.05 8.24 -24.36
N ASP A 38 -0.77 8.21 -25.65
CA ASP A 38 -1.75 8.65 -26.67
C ASP A 38 -2.77 7.52 -26.92
N PRO A 39 -4.05 7.70 -26.53
CA PRO A 39 -5.03 6.63 -26.64
C PRO A 39 -5.32 6.16 -28.07
N ASN A 40 -5.01 6.99 -29.08
CA ASN A 40 -5.23 6.67 -30.49
C ASN A 40 -4.03 6.04 -31.18
N SER A 41 -2.90 5.92 -30.48
CA SER A 41 -1.63 5.46 -31.05
C SER A 41 -1.43 3.95 -30.92
N PHE A 42 -2.38 3.20 -30.34
CA PHE A 42 -2.20 1.76 -30.17
C PHE A 42 -1.91 1.06 -31.50
N HIS A 43 -0.80 0.36 -31.55
CA HIS A 43 -0.40 -0.43 -32.70
C HIS A 43 0.26 -1.73 -32.25
N HIS A 44 0.13 -2.75 -33.10
CA HIS A 44 0.84 -3.99 -32.87
C HIS A 44 2.32 -3.81 -33.23
N VAL A 45 3.16 -4.27 -32.31
CA VAL A 45 4.63 -4.29 -32.51
C VAL A 45 5.12 -5.71 -32.75
N GLU A 46 6.37 -5.85 -33.15
CA GLU A 46 6.99 -7.16 -33.30
C GLU A 46 6.93 -7.95 -31.98
N ARG A 47 6.54 -9.20 -32.08
CA ARG A 47 6.43 -10.07 -30.90
C ARG A 47 7.79 -10.27 -30.25
N THR A 48 7.88 -9.99 -28.99
CA THR A 48 9.07 -10.21 -28.14
C THR A 48 8.76 -11.20 -27.02
N PRO A 49 8.49 -12.47 -27.34
CA PRO A 49 8.20 -13.46 -26.31
C PRO A 49 9.38 -13.62 -25.36
N VAL A 50 9.12 -13.66 -24.07
CA VAL A 50 10.15 -13.71 -23.04
C VAL A 50 10.83 -15.09 -23.03
N GLY A 51 12.05 -15.17 -23.54
CA GLY A 51 12.83 -16.38 -23.55
C GLY A 51 13.35 -16.81 -22.17
N PRO A 52 13.84 -18.04 -22.02
CA PRO A 52 14.28 -18.57 -20.73
C PRO A 52 15.37 -17.72 -20.06
N MET A 53 16.31 -17.19 -20.83
CA MET A 53 17.41 -16.36 -20.30
C MET A 53 16.91 -14.98 -19.88
N GLN A 54 15.97 -14.41 -20.64
CA GLN A 54 15.32 -13.14 -20.29
C GLN A 54 14.50 -13.29 -19.02
N LEU A 55 13.80 -14.43 -18.85
CA LEU A 55 13.04 -14.74 -17.65
C LEU A 55 13.95 -14.82 -16.41
N VAL A 56 15.13 -15.44 -16.52
CA VAL A 56 16.11 -15.45 -15.43
C VAL A 56 16.62 -14.05 -15.13
N ALA A 57 16.91 -13.25 -16.15
CA ALA A 57 17.35 -11.86 -15.99
C ALA A 57 16.25 -10.96 -15.41
N ALA A 58 14.97 -11.25 -15.67
CA ALA A 58 13.84 -10.50 -15.16
C ALA A 58 13.79 -10.47 -13.63
N PHE A 59 14.28 -11.50 -12.94
CA PHE A 59 14.40 -11.46 -11.48
C PHE A 59 15.36 -10.36 -11.02
N SER A 60 16.53 -10.25 -11.62
CA SER A 60 17.48 -9.16 -11.31
C SER A 60 16.87 -7.78 -11.60
N ASN A 61 16.17 -7.63 -12.71
CA ASN A 61 15.53 -6.39 -13.10
C ASN A 61 14.36 -6.04 -12.13
N GLY A 62 13.60 -7.04 -11.65
CA GLY A 62 12.57 -6.87 -10.63
C GLY A 62 13.14 -6.35 -9.32
N PHE A 63 14.30 -6.86 -8.87
CA PHE A 63 15.01 -6.36 -7.70
C PHE A 63 15.48 -4.92 -7.89
N GLN A 64 16.03 -4.59 -9.04
CA GLN A 64 16.47 -3.22 -9.34
C GLN A 64 15.29 -2.24 -9.37
N ALA A 65 14.16 -2.65 -9.92
CA ALA A 65 12.96 -1.81 -10.03
C ALA A 65 12.36 -1.41 -8.66
N VAL A 66 12.53 -2.24 -7.62
CA VAL A 66 12.06 -1.93 -6.25
C VAL A 66 13.20 -1.70 -5.26
N ALA A 67 14.43 -1.50 -5.74
CA ALA A 67 15.59 -1.33 -4.87
C ALA A 67 15.40 -0.26 -3.78
N PRO A 68 14.86 0.94 -4.05
CA PRO A 68 14.62 1.93 -3.01
C PRO A 68 13.68 1.40 -1.91
N LEU A 69 12.60 0.72 -2.29
CA LEU A 69 11.62 0.17 -1.35
C LEU A 69 12.19 -1.01 -0.55
N LEU A 70 13.02 -1.84 -1.19
CA LEU A 70 13.77 -2.92 -0.54
C LEU A 70 14.69 -2.35 0.56
N PHE A 71 15.48 -1.31 0.22
CA PHE A 71 16.37 -0.66 1.17
C PHE A 71 15.61 -0.01 2.31
N MET A 72 14.50 0.67 2.02
CA MET A 72 13.64 1.25 3.05
C MET A 72 13.11 0.18 4.01
N THR A 73 12.55 -0.90 3.50
CA THR A 73 12.02 -2.00 4.32
C THR A 73 13.10 -2.59 5.22
N MET A 74 14.27 -2.90 4.67
CA MET A 74 15.41 -3.42 5.44
C MET A 74 15.87 -2.42 6.51
N THR A 75 15.95 -1.12 6.16
CA THR A 75 16.37 -0.07 7.08
C THR A 75 15.38 0.12 8.22
N VAL A 76 14.08 0.07 7.93
CA VAL A 76 13.01 0.10 8.94
C VAL A 76 13.18 -1.07 9.91
N GLY A 77 13.31 -2.31 9.41
CA GLY A 77 13.54 -3.47 10.27
C GLY A 77 14.81 -3.36 11.13
N GLY A 78 15.90 -2.91 10.52
CA GLY A 78 17.15 -2.66 11.25
C GLY A 78 17.01 -1.62 12.35
N THR A 79 16.33 -0.49 12.04
CA THR A 79 16.06 0.59 13.00
C THR A 79 15.22 0.07 14.17
N PHE A 80 14.14 -0.64 13.88
CA PHE A 80 13.28 -1.21 14.92
C PHE A 80 13.98 -2.33 15.72
N GLY A 81 14.89 -3.08 15.11
CA GLY A 81 15.76 -4.02 15.82
C GLY A 81 16.62 -3.34 16.90
N VAL A 82 17.15 -2.14 16.60
CA VAL A 82 17.87 -1.32 17.60
C VAL A 82 16.91 -0.80 18.67
N ILE A 83 15.78 -0.20 18.28
CA ILE A 83 14.81 0.44 19.19
C ILE A 83 14.20 -0.59 20.15
N ASP A 84 13.87 -1.78 19.67
CA ASP A 84 13.30 -2.86 20.49
C ASP A 84 14.30 -3.33 21.56
N ARG A 85 15.54 -3.57 21.19
CA ARG A 85 16.60 -3.97 22.12
C ARG A 85 16.96 -2.92 23.16
N LEU A 86 16.64 -1.64 22.90
CA LEU A 86 16.74 -0.58 23.90
C LEU A 86 15.59 -0.61 24.93
N GLY A 87 14.54 -1.41 24.69
CA GLY A 87 13.36 -1.51 25.56
C GLY A 87 12.37 -0.34 25.38
N ILE A 88 12.54 0.49 24.35
CA ILE A 88 11.69 1.66 24.10
C ILE A 88 10.29 1.21 23.65
N ILE A 89 10.19 0.18 22.79
CA ILE A 89 8.91 -0.36 22.32
C ILE A 89 8.11 -0.95 23.47
N PRO A 90 8.65 -1.85 24.33
CA PRO A 90 7.91 -2.35 25.49
C PRO A 90 7.42 -1.25 26.43
N ALA A 91 8.23 -0.21 26.67
CA ALA A 91 7.82 0.92 27.50
C ALA A 91 6.67 1.73 26.87
N ALA A 92 6.73 2.00 25.55
CA ALA A 92 5.66 2.67 24.84
C ALA A 92 4.35 1.87 24.86
N VAL A 93 4.44 0.53 24.70
CA VAL A 93 3.29 -0.38 24.81
C VAL A 93 2.66 -0.32 26.21
N GLU A 94 3.47 -0.24 27.28
CA GLU A 94 2.96 -0.15 28.65
C GLU A 94 2.25 1.18 28.88
N VAL A 95 2.81 2.30 28.45
CA VAL A 95 2.13 3.62 28.51
C VAL A 95 0.80 3.59 27.77
N ALA A 96 0.78 3.06 26.57
CA ALA A 96 -0.44 2.96 25.79
C ALA A 96 -1.46 2.01 26.43
N ARG A 97 -1.03 0.85 26.95
CA ARG A 97 -1.89 -0.07 27.69
C ARG A 97 -2.55 0.62 28.89
N ASN A 98 -1.76 1.38 29.67
CA ASN A 98 -2.28 2.10 30.83
C ASN A 98 -3.26 3.22 30.40
N ARG A 99 -3.00 3.89 29.26
CA ARG A 99 -3.90 4.93 28.72
C ARG A 99 -5.24 4.37 28.23
N PHE A 100 -5.22 3.17 27.64
CA PHE A 100 -6.40 2.50 27.09
C PHE A 100 -7.00 1.43 28.04
N GLN A 101 -6.58 1.36 29.32
CA GLN A 101 -7.04 0.36 30.28
C GLN A 101 -8.57 0.28 30.38
N ASN A 102 -9.25 1.42 30.40
CA ASN A 102 -10.71 1.48 30.55
C ASN A 102 -11.47 1.12 29.26
N ASN A 103 -10.87 1.30 28.09
CA ASN A 103 -11.49 0.98 26.80
C ASN A 103 -10.47 0.68 25.72
N ARG A 104 -9.92 -0.55 25.74
CA ARG A 104 -8.90 -0.99 24.77
C ARG A 104 -9.36 -0.96 23.31
N TYR A 105 -10.66 -1.09 23.07
CA TYR A 105 -11.24 -1.04 21.74
C TYR A 105 -11.16 0.35 21.09
N LEU A 106 -11.01 1.41 21.88
CA LEU A 106 -10.92 2.78 21.36
C LEU A 106 -9.62 3.03 20.56
N ALA A 107 -8.60 2.24 20.80
CA ALA A 107 -7.34 2.35 20.03
C ALA A 107 -7.55 2.07 18.54
N ILE A 108 -8.42 1.10 18.20
CA ILE A 108 -8.65 0.70 16.79
C ILE A 108 -9.23 1.85 15.97
N PRO A 109 -10.36 2.50 16.34
CA PRO A 109 -10.92 3.59 15.54
C PRO A 109 -9.97 4.80 15.45
N ILE A 110 -9.27 5.14 16.53
CA ILE A 110 -8.33 6.29 16.50
C ILE A 110 -7.19 6.03 15.53
N LEU A 111 -6.55 4.88 15.61
CA LEU A 111 -5.42 4.55 14.73
C LEU A 111 -5.86 4.40 13.28
N LEU A 112 -6.98 3.71 13.03
CA LEU A 112 -7.55 3.56 11.70
C LEU A 112 -7.84 4.93 11.06
N LEU A 113 -8.43 5.87 11.84
CA LEU A 113 -8.71 7.22 11.37
C LEU A 113 -7.42 8.00 11.07
N CYS A 114 -6.41 7.89 11.95
CA CYS A 114 -5.13 8.56 11.75
C CYS A 114 -4.47 8.12 10.44
N PHE A 115 -4.42 6.82 10.15
CA PHE A 115 -3.84 6.32 8.89
C PHE A 115 -4.68 6.72 7.68
N ALA A 116 -6.00 6.65 7.78
CA ALA A 116 -6.89 7.02 6.70
C ALA A 116 -6.77 8.52 6.35
N VAL A 117 -6.73 9.41 7.35
CA VAL A 117 -6.55 10.84 7.12
C VAL A 117 -5.17 11.14 6.55
N LEU A 118 -4.11 10.56 7.14
CA LEU A 118 -2.74 10.76 6.65
C LEU A 118 -2.63 10.41 5.16
N ASP A 119 -3.09 9.24 4.78
CA ASP A 119 -2.88 8.77 3.42
C ASP A 119 -3.84 9.38 2.40
N SER A 120 -4.96 9.95 2.83
CA SER A 120 -5.82 10.77 1.95
C SER A 120 -5.09 11.95 1.30
N PHE A 121 -4.03 12.44 1.93
CA PHE A 121 -3.25 13.58 1.46
C PHE A 121 -1.83 13.20 1.04
N LEU A 122 -1.24 12.16 1.62
CA LEU A 122 0.12 11.73 1.27
C LEU A 122 0.14 10.78 0.07
N GLY A 123 -0.81 9.83 0.02
CA GLY A 123 -0.89 8.84 -1.07
C GLY A 123 0.32 7.90 -1.13
N MET A 124 0.83 7.47 0.02
CA MET A 124 2.07 6.68 0.15
C MET A 124 1.81 5.34 0.88
N PRO A 125 1.45 4.27 0.17
CA PRO A 125 1.24 2.94 0.77
C PRO A 125 2.46 2.40 1.52
N GLU A 126 3.66 2.90 1.22
CA GLU A 126 4.92 2.56 1.87
C GLU A 126 4.94 2.89 3.37
N LEU A 127 4.14 3.87 3.79
CA LEU A 127 3.99 4.25 5.19
C LEU A 127 3.50 3.09 6.07
N CYS A 128 2.79 2.12 5.50
CA CYS A 128 2.37 0.92 6.21
C CYS A 128 3.55 0.13 6.76
N ILE A 129 4.64 0.01 5.97
CA ILE A 129 5.88 -0.67 6.38
C ILE A 129 6.51 0.07 7.56
N VAL A 130 6.48 1.39 7.50
CA VAL A 130 7.06 2.29 8.51
C VAL A 130 6.34 2.20 9.85
N PHE A 131 5.02 2.19 9.83
CA PHE A 131 4.22 2.30 11.05
C PHE A 131 3.91 0.95 11.70
N LEU A 132 3.85 -0.14 10.92
CA LEU A 132 3.48 -1.44 11.48
C LEU A 132 4.37 -1.89 12.65
N PRO A 133 5.71 -1.72 12.63
CA PRO A 133 6.56 -2.09 13.77
C PRO A 133 6.20 -1.40 15.09
N ILE A 134 5.56 -0.23 15.03
CA ILE A 134 5.07 0.49 16.22
C ILE A 134 3.70 -0.03 16.64
N ILE A 135 2.82 -0.20 15.65
CA ILE A 135 1.42 -0.52 15.90
C ILE A 135 1.22 -1.98 16.31
N LEU A 136 2.03 -2.88 15.77
CA LEU A 136 1.94 -4.31 16.05
C LEU A 136 2.13 -4.64 17.55
N PRO A 137 3.22 -4.22 18.22
CA PRO A 137 3.39 -4.44 19.64
C PRO A 137 2.29 -3.78 20.49
N LEU A 138 1.84 -2.58 20.09
CA LEU A 138 0.75 -1.88 20.76
C LEU A 138 -0.55 -2.69 20.73
N ILE A 139 -0.98 -3.13 19.55
CA ILE A 139 -2.23 -3.90 19.37
C ILE A 139 -2.15 -5.26 20.08
N LEU A 140 -1.00 -5.94 20.02
CA LEU A 140 -0.74 -7.17 20.78
C LEU A 140 -0.81 -6.93 22.29
N GLY A 141 -0.23 -5.83 22.76
CA GLY A 141 -0.25 -5.43 24.18
C GLY A 141 -1.64 -5.09 24.71
N LEU A 142 -2.54 -4.63 23.85
CA LEU A 142 -3.96 -4.40 24.17
C LEU A 142 -4.80 -5.68 24.13
N GLY A 143 -4.21 -6.83 23.76
CA GLY A 143 -4.85 -8.14 23.78
C GLY A 143 -5.53 -8.54 22.48
N PHE A 144 -5.23 -7.88 21.38
CA PHE A 144 -5.62 -8.25 20.01
C PHE A 144 -4.54 -9.11 19.34
N ASP A 145 -4.64 -9.31 18.04
CA ASP A 145 -3.74 -10.12 17.22
C ASP A 145 -3.00 -9.32 16.14
N SER A 146 -2.01 -9.94 15.51
CA SER A 146 -1.23 -9.32 14.43
C SER A 146 -2.07 -8.99 13.19
N ILE A 147 -3.12 -9.77 12.89
CA ILE A 147 -4.04 -9.47 11.78
C ILE A 147 -4.78 -8.17 12.05
N THR A 148 -5.25 -7.94 13.29
CA THR A 148 -5.86 -6.67 13.69
C THR A 148 -4.89 -5.50 13.53
N ALA A 149 -3.62 -5.67 13.90
CA ALA A 149 -2.60 -4.64 13.71
C ALA A 149 -2.39 -4.28 12.23
N CYS A 150 -2.19 -5.30 11.39
CA CYS A 150 -2.07 -5.09 9.95
C CYS A 150 -3.34 -4.48 9.33
N ALA A 151 -4.52 -4.92 9.79
CA ALA A 151 -5.79 -4.38 9.30
C ALA A 151 -5.95 -2.88 9.62
N VAL A 152 -5.59 -2.45 10.82
CA VAL A 152 -5.63 -1.03 11.20
C VAL A 152 -4.72 -0.20 10.31
N VAL A 153 -3.51 -0.69 10.03
CA VAL A 153 -2.52 0.06 9.23
C VAL A 153 -2.87 -0.01 7.74
N ILE A 154 -3.03 -1.22 7.17
CA ILE A 154 -3.26 -1.42 5.72
C ILE A 154 -4.63 -0.89 5.31
N CYS A 155 -5.70 -1.27 6.03
CA CYS A 155 -7.04 -0.82 5.64
C CYS A 155 -7.24 0.68 5.92
N GLY A 156 -6.62 1.22 6.97
CA GLY A 156 -6.62 2.66 7.23
C GLY A 156 -5.96 3.43 6.10
N ASN A 157 -4.73 3.07 5.75
CA ASN A 157 -4.00 3.62 4.62
C ASN A 157 -4.82 3.49 3.32
N CYS A 158 -5.31 2.30 3.02
CA CYS A 158 -6.09 2.01 1.82
C CYS A 158 -7.36 2.88 1.68
N ILE A 159 -8.11 3.12 2.76
CA ILE A 159 -9.27 4.03 2.75
C ILE A 159 -8.83 5.43 2.34
N GLY A 160 -7.76 5.94 2.96
CA GLY A 160 -7.21 7.24 2.65
C GLY A 160 -6.77 7.33 1.20
N PHE A 161 -5.96 6.41 0.75
CA PHE A 161 -5.44 6.33 -0.60
C PHE A 161 -6.58 6.27 -1.65
N SER A 162 -7.53 5.35 -1.48
CA SER A 162 -8.61 5.13 -2.46
C SER A 162 -9.61 6.28 -2.53
N THR A 163 -9.91 6.95 -1.41
CA THR A 163 -10.77 8.14 -1.44
C THR A 163 -10.03 9.39 -1.89
N GLY A 164 -8.72 9.44 -1.66
CA GLY A 164 -7.75 10.36 -2.24
C GLY A 164 -8.19 11.81 -2.22
N MET A 165 -8.46 12.43 -1.05
CA MET A 165 -8.93 13.81 -0.97
C MET A 165 -7.92 14.81 -1.55
N GLY A 166 -6.63 14.54 -1.39
CA GLY A 166 -5.55 15.39 -1.89
C GLY A 166 -4.32 14.60 -2.34
N ASN A 167 -4.49 13.31 -2.66
CA ASN A 167 -3.40 12.41 -3.06
C ASN A 167 -2.69 12.94 -4.31
N PRO A 168 -1.40 13.36 -4.19
CA PRO A 168 -0.66 14.00 -5.28
C PRO A 168 -0.20 13.01 -6.36
N PHE A 169 -0.16 11.71 -6.06
CA PHE A 169 0.38 10.69 -6.95
C PHE A 169 -0.69 10.08 -7.86
N THR A 170 -1.94 10.08 -7.43
CA THR A 170 -3.04 9.47 -8.17
C THR A 170 -4.15 10.47 -8.45
N THR A 171 -4.88 10.95 -7.43
CA THR A 171 -6.04 11.84 -7.62
C THR A 171 -5.69 13.10 -8.40
N LEU A 172 -4.66 13.85 -7.96
CA LEU A 172 -4.31 15.11 -8.62
C LEU A 172 -3.72 14.89 -10.02
N VAL A 173 -3.03 13.76 -10.24
CA VAL A 173 -2.54 13.36 -11.56
C VAL A 173 -3.72 13.05 -12.49
N CYS A 174 -4.65 12.21 -12.06
CA CYS A 174 -5.83 11.86 -12.82
C CYS A 174 -6.69 13.09 -13.14
N GLN A 175 -6.89 14.00 -12.17
CA GLN A 175 -7.60 15.26 -12.40
C GLN A 175 -6.92 16.13 -13.47
N LYS A 176 -5.58 16.24 -13.43
CA LYS A 176 -4.84 17.00 -14.46
C LYS A 176 -5.00 16.37 -15.84
N ILE A 177 -4.84 15.05 -15.97
CA ILE A 177 -4.98 14.35 -17.25
C ILE A 177 -6.39 14.50 -17.81
N CYS A 178 -7.41 14.49 -16.94
CA CYS A 178 -8.82 14.70 -17.35
C CYS A 178 -9.19 16.18 -17.61
N GLY A 179 -8.27 17.12 -17.40
CA GLY A 179 -8.56 18.55 -17.51
C GLY A 179 -9.48 19.08 -16.40
N LEU A 180 -9.53 18.41 -15.24
CA LEU A 180 -10.33 18.82 -14.11
C LEU A 180 -9.56 19.77 -13.18
N PRO A 181 -10.24 20.72 -12.53
CA PRO A 181 -9.61 21.52 -11.48
C PRO A 181 -9.07 20.64 -10.34
N LEU A 182 -7.89 20.97 -9.84
CA LEU A 182 -7.30 20.25 -8.71
C LEU A 182 -8.21 20.34 -7.48
N TYR A 183 -8.24 19.28 -6.69
CA TYR A 183 -9.09 19.12 -5.50
C TYR A 183 -10.61 19.18 -5.80
N SER A 184 -11.03 19.14 -7.05
CA SER A 184 -12.44 19.10 -7.41
C SER A 184 -13.11 17.81 -6.95
N GLY A 185 -14.42 17.85 -6.68
CA GLY A 185 -15.17 16.71 -6.14
C GLY A 185 -14.80 16.31 -4.71
N LEU A 186 -14.10 17.18 -3.96
CA LEU A 186 -13.63 16.90 -2.60
C LEU A 186 -14.76 16.54 -1.64
N TRP A 187 -15.91 17.21 -1.73
CA TRP A 187 -17.06 16.94 -0.87
C TRP A 187 -17.58 15.52 -1.03
N TYR A 188 -17.63 15.00 -2.28
CA TYR A 188 -18.09 13.64 -2.52
C TYR A 188 -17.06 12.60 -2.05
N ARG A 189 -15.76 12.88 -2.24
CA ARG A 189 -14.66 12.06 -1.73
C ARG A 189 -14.68 12.00 -0.20
N ALA A 190 -15.02 13.10 0.47
CA ALA A 190 -15.20 13.12 1.92
C ALA A 190 -16.37 12.25 2.38
N ILE A 191 -17.49 12.23 1.64
CA ILE A 191 -18.60 11.30 1.90
C ILE A 191 -18.14 9.86 1.71
N CYS A 192 -17.45 9.53 0.62
CA CYS A 192 -16.89 8.21 0.38
C CYS A 192 -15.94 7.81 1.53
N PHE A 193 -15.06 8.70 1.96
CA PHE A 193 -14.15 8.47 3.08
C PHE A 193 -14.91 8.06 4.35
N VAL A 194 -15.94 8.79 4.73
CA VAL A 194 -16.73 8.48 5.93
C VAL A 194 -17.44 7.13 5.78
N VAL A 195 -18.04 6.86 4.64
CA VAL A 195 -18.74 5.59 4.36
C VAL A 195 -17.77 4.41 4.48
N PHE A 196 -16.62 4.47 3.78
CA PHE A 196 -15.64 3.37 3.81
C PHE A 196 -14.92 3.25 5.14
N TYR A 197 -14.69 4.36 5.84
CA TYR A 197 -14.17 4.32 7.19
C TYR A 197 -15.11 3.58 8.14
N ILE A 198 -16.41 3.87 8.11
CA ILE A 198 -17.42 3.21 8.98
C ILE A 198 -17.53 1.72 8.63
N ILE A 199 -17.60 1.35 7.34
CA ILE A 199 -17.67 -0.05 6.90
C ILE A 199 -16.45 -0.82 7.43
N THR A 200 -15.26 -0.29 7.23
CA THR A 200 -14.00 -0.91 7.63
C THR A 200 -13.88 -1.00 9.14
N LEU A 201 -14.22 0.08 9.85
CA LEU A 201 -14.19 0.11 11.30
C LEU A 201 -15.10 -0.97 11.89
N VAL A 202 -16.34 -1.06 11.42
CA VAL A 202 -17.30 -2.08 11.90
C VAL A 202 -16.78 -3.49 11.64
N TYR A 203 -16.17 -3.72 10.47
CA TYR A 203 -15.59 -5.01 10.12
C TYR A 203 -14.43 -5.39 11.04
N ILE A 204 -13.44 -4.49 11.18
CA ILE A 204 -12.26 -4.72 12.03
C ILE A 204 -12.67 -4.88 13.49
N MET A 205 -13.58 -4.05 14.01
CA MET A 205 -14.06 -4.14 15.38
C MET A 205 -14.78 -5.47 15.68
N ARG A 206 -15.59 -5.97 14.73
CA ARG A 206 -16.23 -7.29 14.87
C ARG A 206 -15.22 -8.44 14.88
N TYR A 207 -14.19 -8.35 14.04
CA TYR A 207 -13.09 -9.31 14.00
C TYR A 207 -12.30 -9.26 15.32
N ALA A 208 -11.81 -8.10 15.71
CA ALA A 208 -11.03 -7.87 16.93
C ALA A 208 -11.80 -8.32 18.19
N ALA A 209 -13.11 -8.05 18.25
CA ALA A 209 -13.94 -8.51 19.38
C ALA A 209 -14.07 -10.03 19.46
N ARG A 210 -14.13 -10.74 18.32
CA ARG A 210 -14.14 -12.21 18.28
C ARG A 210 -12.80 -12.80 18.74
N VAL A 211 -11.69 -12.29 18.20
CA VAL A 211 -10.36 -12.75 18.58
C VAL A 211 -10.01 -12.40 20.03
N ALA A 212 -10.48 -11.25 20.52
CA ALA A 212 -10.27 -10.89 21.93
C ALA A 212 -11.02 -11.79 22.93
N LYS A 213 -12.13 -12.42 22.51
CA LYS A 213 -12.87 -13.40 23.31
C LYS A 213 -12.25 -14.80 23.22
N ASP A 214 -11.85 -15.20 22.04
CA ASP A 214 -11.21 -16.48 21.76
C ASP A 214 -9.99 -16.27 20.83
N PRO A 215 -8.78 -16.13 21.40
CA PRO A 215 -7.57 -15.91 20.64
C PRO A 215 -7.22 -17.04 19.66
N GLN A 216 -7.73 -18.27 19.87
CA GLN A 216 -7.47 -19.39 18.98
C GLN A 216 -8.15 -19.25 17.60
N LEU A 217 -9.15 -18.38 17.50
CA LEU A 217 -9.78 -18.04 16.22
C LEU A 217 -8.87 -17.19 15.31
N SER A 218 -7.82 -16.60 15.88
CA SER A 218 -6.81 -15.87 15.08
C SER A 218 -5.93 -16.84 14.29
N ARG A 219 -5.73 -16.55 13.01
CA ARG A 219 -4.81 -17.32 12.14
C ARG A 219 -3.34 -17.03 12.44
N SER A 220 -3.05 -15.90 13.09
CA SER A 220 -1.71 -15.56 13.56
C SER A 220 -1.45 -16.05 15.00
N TYR A 221 -2.35 -16.81 15.60
CA TYR A 221 -2.31 -17.19 17.03
C TYR A 221 -0.95 -17.76 17.47
N GLN A 222 -0.40 -18.72 16.71
CA GLN A 222 0.87 -19.35 17.08
C GLN A 222 2.04 -18.35 17.01
N ALA A 223 2.13 -17.57 15.95
CA ALA A 223 3.15 -16.54 15.82
C ALA A 223 3.00 -15.46 16.91
N ASP A 224 1.77 -15.08 17.23
CA ASP A 224 1.49 -14.08 18.27
C ASP A 224 1.81 -14.58 19.68
N LEU A 225 1.70 -15.89 19.94
CA LEU A 225 2.13 -16.47 21.21
C LEU A 225 3.64 -16.34 21.40
N GLU A 226 4.43 -16.61 20.36
CA GLU A 226 5.89 -16.48 20.41
C GLU A 226 6.29 -15.01 20.58
N ARG A 227 5.65 -14.10 19.85
CA ARG A 227 5.88 -12.66 19.98
C ARG A 227 5.54 -12.13 21.37
N LYS A 228 4.39 -12.52 21.92
CA LYS A 228 3.97 -12.11 23.27
C LYS A 228 4.94 -12.62 24.33
N LYS A 229 5.52 -13.82 24.18
CA LYS A 229 6.58 -14.31 25.05
C LYS A 229 7.83 -13.42 24.99
N ASN A 230 8.27 -13.05 23.77
CA ASN A 230 9.42 -12.18 23.57
C ASN A 230 9.18 -10.77 24.16
N ILE A 231 8.00 -10.20 23.98
CA ILE A 231 7.62 -8.92 24.59
C ILE A 231 7.55 -9.00 26.12
N SER A 232 7.11 -10.14 26.68
CA SER A 232 6.98 -10.33 28.15
C SER A 232 8.29 -10.67 28.85
N VAL A 233 9.23 -11.29 28.16
CA VAL A 233 10.56 -11.69 28.69
C VAL A 233 11.51 -10.50 28.77
N GLN A 234 11.33 -9.47 27.97
CA GLN A 234 12.05 -8.21 28.13
C GLN A 234 11.58 -7.54 29.43
N ARG A 235 12.24 -7.91 30.53
CA ARG A 235 11.97 -7.42 31.87
C ARG A 235 11.90 -5.89 31.89
N ARG A 236 10.86 -5.40 32.50
CA ARG A 236 10.43 -4.03 32.78
C ARG A 236 11.44 -3.26 33.65
N GLU A 237 12.65 -3.06 33.17
CA GLU A 237 13.50 -2.04 33.78
C GLU A 237 12.96 -0.67 33.35
N PRO A 238 12.71 0.23 34.29
CA PRO A 238 12.33 1.59 33.94
C PRO A 238 13.40 2.17 33.00
N LEU A 239 12.97 2.78 31.92
CA LEU A 239 13.89 3.40 30.96
C LEU A 239 14.81 4.37 31.72
N ASP A 240 16.13 4.13 31.60
CA ASP A 240 17.15 5.08 32.03
C ASP A 240 16.98 6.41 31.28
N ASN A 241 17.49 7.50 31.85
CA ASN A 241 17.36 8.84 31.28
C ASN A 241 17.92 8.93 29.85
N ARG A 242 18.98 8.20 29.54
CA ARG A 242 19.54 8.10 28.18
C ARG A 242 18.53 7.46 27.20
N LYS A 243 17.90 6.37 27.62
CA LYS A 243 16.89 5.68 26.79
C LYS A 243 15.61 6.52 26.63
N LYS A 244 15.22 7.30 27.65
CA LYS A 244 14.14 8.27 27.54
C LYS A 244 14.47 9.35 26.52
N LEU A 245 15.70 9.88 26.55
CA LEU A 245 16.17 10.85 25.57
C LEU A 245 16.20 10.26 24.17
N ALA A 246 16.64 9.01 24.01
CA ALA A 246 16.57 8.30 22.73
C ALA A 246 15.14 8.13 22.24
N ALA A 247 14.19 7.84 23.12
CA ALA A 247 12.75 7.76 22.74
C ALA A 247 12.23 9.12 22.25
N VAL A 248 12.55 10.22 22.92
CA VAL A 248 12.19 11.57 22.46
C VAL A 248 12.82 11.88 21.10
N TYR A 249 14.11 11.55 20.93
CA TYR A 249 14.81 11.72 19.66
C TYR A 249 14.12 10.96 18.50
N ILE A 250 13.72 9.72 18.74
CA ILE A 250 13.00 8.88 17.75
C ILE A 250 11.66 9.55 17.38
N VAL A 251 10.88 9.99 18.36
CA VAL A 251 9.59 10.68 18.13
C VAL A 251 9.79 11.96 17.33
N LEU A 252 10.83 12.74 17.64
CA LEU A 252 11.16 13.96 16.88
C LEU A 252 11.51 13.64 15.43
N LEU A 253 12.33 12.60 15.17
CA LEU A 253 12.68 12.21 13.80
C LEU A 253 11.50 11.62 13.03
N PHE A 254 10.56 10.93 13.69
CA PHE A 254 9.29 10.58 13.06
C PHE A 254 8.51 11.84 12.65
N GLY A 255 8.43 12.83 13.51
CA GLY A 255 7.82 14.12 13.19
C GLY A 255 8.52 14.82 12.01
N VAL A 256 9.85 14.79 11.96
CA VAL A 256 10.65 15.33 10.85
C VAL A 256 10.37 14.55 9.55
N ASN A 257 10.26 13.21 9.62
CA ASN A 257 9.95 12.38 8.46
C ASN A 257 8.58 12.74 7.88
N ILE A 258 7.53 12.76 8.70
CA ILE A 258 6.18 13.14 8.28
C ILE A 258 6.15 14.59 7.76
N GLY A 259 6.74 15.53 8.49
CA GLY A 259 6.82 16.94 8.11
C GLY A 259 7.61 17.15 6.81
N GLY A 260 8.69 16.38 6.62
CA GLY A 260 9.49 16.39 5.40
C GLY A 260 8.71 15.93 4.19
N THR A 261 7.95 14.85 4.33
CA THR A 261 7.07 14.34 3.27
C THR A 261 5.99 15.37 2.91
N ILE A 262 5.31 15.96 3.89
CA ILE A 262 4.24 16.95 3.66
C ILE A 262 4.78 18.26 3.08
N ARG A 263 5.89 18.78 3.62
CA ARG A 263 6.37 20.14 3.29
C ARG A 263 7.33 20.18 2.12
N PHE A 264 8.17 19.15 1.97
CA PHE A 264 9.26 19.10 0.99
C PHE A 264 9.06 18.02 -0.07
N GLY A 265 8.01 17.20 0.03
CA GLY A 265 7.74 16.11 -0.92
C GLY A 265 8.80 15.00 -0.84
N TRP A 266 9.32 14.71 0.36
CA TRP A 266 10.27 13.60 0.53
C TRP A 266 9.65 12.28 0.07
N ASP A 267 10.47 11.49 -0.58
CA ASP A 267 10.13 10.17 -1.09
C ASP A 267 10.94 9.09 -0.34
N VAL A 268 10.85 7.85 -0.81
CA VAL A 268 11.46 6.66 -0.18
C VAL A 268 12.94 6.84 0.19
N PRO A 269 13.83 7.45 -0.65
CA PRO A 269 15.23 7.64 -0.29
C PRO A 269 15.46 8.52 0.95
N GLU A 270 14.79 9.67 1.04
CA GLU A 270 14.90 10.59 2.16
C GLU A 270 14.35 9.97 3.44
N MET A 271 13.21 9.31 3.35
CA MET A 271 12.60 8.58 4.46
C MET A 271 13.55 7.51 5.00
N THR A 272 14.21 6.76 4.11
CA THR A 272 15.21 5.74 4.46
C THR A 272 16.38 6.37 5.22
N GLY A 273 16.86 7.53 4.77
CA GLY A 273 17.92 8.29 5.45
C GLY A 273 17.55 8.67 6.88
N ILE A 274 16.33 9.13 7.11
CA ILE A 274 15.82 9.46 8.45
C ILE A 274 15.78 8.22 9.36
N PHE A 275 15.38 7.05 8.86
CA PHE A 275 15.41 5.80 9.64
C PHE A 275 16.83 5.40 10.02
N LEU A 276 17.80 5.53 9.13
CA LEU A 276 19.21 5.31 9.46
C LEU A 276 19.66 6.24 10.57
N LEU A 277 19.33 7.53 10.50
CA LEU A 277 19.63 8.51 11.54
C LEU A 277 18.98 8.14 12.88
N MET A 278 17.73 7.63 12.86
CA MET A 278 17.05 7.12 14.07
C MET A 278 17.84 5.98 14.70
N ALA A 279 18.27 4.99 13.92
CA ALA A 279 19.03 3.84 14.45
C ALA A 279 20.36 4.26 15.07
N VAL A 280 21.13 5.04 14.33
CA VAL A 280 22.47 5.51 14.77
C VAL A 280 22.34 6.41 15.99
N GLY A 281 21.48 7.42 15.94
CA GLY A 281 21.29 8.39 17.03
C GLY A 281 20.73 7.72 18.30
N ALA A 282 19.74 6.82 18.16
CA ALA A 282 19.22 6.07 19.30
C ALA A 282 20.31 5.21 19.98
N GLY A 283 21.15 4.55 19.18
CA GLY A 283 22.28 3.78 19.67
C GLY A 283 23.28 4.64 20.45
N VAL A 284 23.72 5.74 19.85
CA VAL A 284 24.69 6.68 20.46
C VAL A 284 24.14 7.30 21.75
N ILE A 285 22.92 7.84 21.71
CA ILE A 285 22.28 8.49 22.88
C ILE A 285 22.12 7.48 24.02
N SER A 286 21.79 6.24 23.71
CA SER A 286 21.64 5.17 24.71
C SER A 286 22.97 4.61 25.23
N GLY A 287 24.10 5.07 24.68
CA GLY A 287 25.44 4.66 25.10
C GLY A 287 25.89 3.31 24.53
N LEU A 288 25.28 2.84 23.46
CA LEU A 288 25.76 1.68 22.71
C LEU A 288 27.04 2.01 21.93
N THR A 289 27.95 1.04 21.82
CA THR A 289 29.08 1.16 20.90
C THR A 289 28.60 1.10 19.44
N ALA A 290 29.33 1.72 18.53
CA ALA A 290 29.00 1.69 17.09
C ALA A 290 28.88 0.24 16.57
N SER A 291 29.83 -0.62 16.96
CA SER A 291 29.79 -2.05 16.58
C SER A 291 28.53 -2.75 17.08
N ARG A 292 28.10 -2.48 18.32
CA ARG A 292 26.87 -3.08 18.88
C ARG A 292 25.62 -2.56 18.17
N THR A 293 25.56 -1.26 17.86
CA THR A 293 24.46 -0.68 17.11
C THR A 293 24.34 -1.29 15.72
N CYS A 294 25.47 -1.44 15.00
CA CYS A 294 25.49 -2.11 13.70
C CYS A 294 25.01 -3.57 13.76
N LEU A 295 25.45 -4.33 14.76
CA LEU A 295 25.02 -5.73 14.93
C LEU A 295 23.51 -5.83 15.16
N LEU A 296 22.95 -4.99 16.04
CA LEU A 296 21.50 -4.96 16.31
C LEU A 296 20.71 -4.54 15.07
N PHE A 297 21.23 -3.58 14.31
CA PHE A 297 20.64 -3.15 13.05
C PHE A 297 20.61 -4.29 12.03
N VAL A 298 21.73 -5.00 11.83
CA VAL A 298 21.81 -6.14 10.91
C VAL A 298 20.87 -7.27 11.35
N ASP A 299 20.76 -7.54 12.65
CA ASP A 299 19.83 -8.55 13.15
C ASP A 299 18.38 -8.16 12.84
N GLY A 300 17.97 -6.90 13.05
CA GLY A 300 16.65 -6.42 12.66
C GLY A 300 16.39 -6.50 11.15
N CYS A 301 17.41 -6.29 10.30
CA CYS A 301 17.30 -6.52 8.86
C CYS A 301 17.02 -7.98 8.51
N LYS A 302 17.67 -8.93 9.23
CA LYS A 302 17.46 -10.37 9.01
C LYS A 302 16.02 -10.79 9.32
N ASP A 303 15.41 -10.20 10.35
CA ASP A 303 14.06 -10.55 10.79
C ASP A 303 13.01 -10.29 9.69
N ILE A 304 13.23 -9.27 8.86
CA ILE A 304 12.29 -8.90 7.78
C ILE A 304 12.74 -9.30 6.37
N LEU A 305 13.94 -9.91 6.24
CA LEU A 305 14.56 -10.23 4.94
C LEU A 305 13.64 -11.04 4.03
N GLN A 306 12.96 -12.06 4.58
CA GLN A 306 12.08 -12.91 3.79
C GLN A 306 10.97 -12.12 3.10
N GLY A 307 10.39 -11.16 3.80
CA GLY A 307 9.35 -10.34 3.24
C GLY A 307 9.85 -9.31 2.23
N ALA A 308 10.99 -8.72 2.51
CA ALA A 308 11.65 -7.81 1.58
C ALA A 308 11.96 -8.51 0.24
N LEU A 309 12.38 -9.79 0.27
CA LEU A 309 12.60 -10.58 -0.94
C LEU A 309 11.30 -10.90 -1.71
N VAL A 310 10.18 -11.09 -0.99
CA VAL A 310 8.88 -11.33 -1.63
C VAL A 310 8.47 -10.16 -2.52
N MET A 311 8.68 -8.91 -2.07
CA MET A 311 8.39 -7.71 -2.88
C MET A 311 9.18 -7.69 -4.19
N CYS A 312 10.46 -8.06 -4.15
CA CYS A 312 11.32 -8.11 -5.33
C CYS A 312 10.84 -9.14 -6.35
N VAL A 313 10.47 -10.33 -5.86
CA VAL A 313 9.93 -11.38 -6.73
C VAL A 313 8.56 -10.98 -7.30
N ALA A 314 7.71 -10.32 -6.52
CA ALA A 314 6.42 -9.82 -7.00
C ALA A 314 6.60 -8.83 -8.16
N ARG A 315 7.55 -7.90 -8.06
CA ARG A 315 7.82 -6.92 -9.13
C ARG A 315 8.33 -7.54 -10.44
N THR A 316 8.91 -8.73 -10.38
CA THR A 316 9.34 -9.46 -11.58
C THR A 316 8.19 -9.72 -12.55
N ILE A 317 6.94 -9.83 -12.07
CA ILE A 317 5.75 -10.01 -12.91
C ILE A 317 5.62 -8.86 -13.90
N SER A 318 5.65 -7.61 -13.42
CA SER A 318 5.56 -6.42 -14.29
C SER A 318 6.73 -6.35 -15.27
N VAL A 319 7.94 -6.66 -14.81
CA VAL A 319 9.15 -6.67 -15.69
C VAL A 319 8.99 -7.67 -16.84
N VAL A 320 8.46 -8.87 -16.57
CA VAL A 320 8.23 -9.88 -17.62
C VAL A 320 7.16 -9.41 -18.62
N MET A 321 6.12 -8.72 -18.15
CA MET A 321 5.08 -8.17 -19.02
C MET A 321 5.61 -7.06 -19.93
N ASP A 322 6.41 -6.15 -19.37
CA ASP A 322 7.02 -5.05 -20.13
C ASP A 322 8.00 -5.59 -21.17
N GLN A 323 8.81 -6.60 -20.83
CA GLN A 323 9.72 -7.27 -21.78
C GLN A 323 8.97 -7.99 -22.91
N GLY A 324 7.77 -8.51 -22.60
CA GLY A 324 6.89 -9.17 -23.58
C GLY A 324 6.07 -8.20 -24.43
N ASN A 325 6.10 -6.89 -24.15
CA ASN A 325 5.25 -5.87 -24.74
C ASN A 325 3.76 -6.24 -24.72
N ILE A 326 3.28 -6.89 -23.63
CA ILE A 326 1.89 -7.32 -23.49
C ILE A 326 1.07 -6.42 -22.54
N THR A 327 1.73 -5.53 -21.79
CA THR A 327 1.06 -4.62 -20.85
C THR A 327 0.03 -3.75 -21.56
N ASP A 328 0.43 -3.03 -22.61
CA ASP A 328 -0.44 -2.13 -23.38
C ASP A 328 -1.54 -2.89 -24.13
N THR A 329 -1.27 -4.10 -24.59
CA THR A 329 -2.28 -4.97 -25.21
C THR A 329 -3.40 -5.33 -24.22
N ILE A 330 -3.05 -5.65 -22.98
CA ILE A 330 -4.03 -5.96 -21.92
C ILE A 330 -4.86 -4.72 -21.60
N VAL A 331 -4.23 -3.57 -21.44
CA VAL A 331 -4.91 -2.29 -21.18
C VAL A 331 -5.87 -1.95 -22.32
N HIS A 332 -5.43 -2.08 -23.57
CA HIS A 332 -6.26 -1.84 -24.75
C HIS A 332 -7.46 -2.80 -24.81
N GLY A 333 -7.23 -4.08 -24.58
CA GLY A 333 -8.29 -5.09 -24.59
C GLY A 333 -9.35 -4.85 -23.51
N LEU A 334 -8.95 -4.51 -22.29
CA LEU A 334 -9.86 -4.19 -21.19
C LEU A 334 -10.64 -2.90 -21.46
N SER A 335 -10.00 -1.87 -21.98
CA SER A 335 -10.66 -0.61 -22.34
C SER A 335 -11.72 -0.80 -23.44
N SER A 336 -11.39 -1.59 -24.46
CA SER A 336 -12.32 -1.93 -25.55
C SER A 336 -13.54 -2.72 -25.06
N MET A 337 -13.33 -3.63 -24.11
CA MET A 337 -14.41 -4.42 -23.50
C MET A 337 -15.36 -3.53 -22.69
N VAL A 338 -14.81 -2.59 -21.90
CA VAL A 338 -15.60 -1.68 -21.06
C VAL A 338 -16.46 -0.73 -21.91
N SER A 339 -15.98 -0.27 -23.07
CA SER A 339 -16.71 0.63 -23.97
C SER A 339 -18.00 0.03 -24.53
N SER A 340 -18.17 -1.30 -24.47
CA SER A 340 -19.38 -1.97 -24.98
C SER A 340 -20.56 -2.01 -23.99
N PHE A 341 -20.37 -1.58 -22.74
CA PHE A 341 -21.43 -1.59 -21.72
C PHE A 341 -22.34 -0.34 -21.79
N PRO A 342 -23.60 -0.44 -21.30
CA PRO A 342 -24.44 0.75 -21.08
C PRO A 342 -23.79 1.74 -20.11
N ALA A 343 -23.95 3.05 -20.33
CA ALA A 343 -23.27 4.11 -19.57
C ALA A 343 -23.33 3.94 -18.03
N ALA A 344 -24.48 3.53 -17.49
CA ALA A 344 -24.64 3.31 -16.03
C ALA A 344 -23.78 2.15 -15.49
N LEU A 345 -23.43 1.17 -16.31
CA LEU A 345 -22.58 0.06 -15.95
C LEU A 345 -21.12 0.31 -16.35
N THR A 346 -20.87 1.20 -17.28
CA THR A 346 -19.54 1.51 -17.79
C THR A 346 -18.63 2.02 -16.67
N ILE A 347 -19.15 2.87 -15.77
CA ILE A 347 -18.36 3.38 -14.64
C ILE A 347 -17.89 2.28 -13.70
N VAL A 348 -18.74 1.26 -13.47
CA VAL A 348 -18.38 0.07 -12.69
C VAL A 348 -17.42 -0.82 -13.50
N GLY A 349 -17.62 -0.88 -14.82
CA GLY A 349 -16.71 -1.56 -15.74
C GLY A 349 -15.30 -0.94 -15.72
N ILE A 350 -15.18 0.38 -15.71
CA ILE A 350 -13.90 1.10 -15.54
C ILE A 350 -13.25 0.71 -14.20
N PHE A 351 -14.02 0.73 -13.11
CA PHE A 351 -13.52 0.30 -11.81
C PHE A 351 -12.97 -1.13 -11.85
N MET A 352 -13.69 -2.07 -12.47
CA MET A 352 -13.24 -3.47 -12.60
C MET A 352 -12.00 -3.58 -13.50
N ALA A 353 -11.94 -2.83 -14.60
CA ALA A 353 -10.80 -2.84 -15.51
C ALA A 353 -9.53 -2.33 -14.81
N VAL A 354 -9.62 -1.21 -14.09
CA VAL A 354 -8.51 -0.66 -13.29
C VAL A 354 -8.05 -1.68 -12.24
N MET A 355 -8.98 -2.31 -11.53
CA MET A 355 -8.65 -3.37 -10.56
C MET A 355 -7.85 -4.52 -11.17
N VAL A 356 -8.15 -4.91 -12.42
CA VAL A 356 -7.42 -5.96 -13.13
C VAL A 356 -6.06 -5.43 -13.61
N ILE A 357 -6.01 -4.18 -14.10
CA ILE A 357 -4.78 -3.54 -14.59
C ILE A 357 -3.79 -3.35 -13.42
N ASP A 358 -4.25 -2.98 -12.23
CA ASP A 358 -3.41 -2.81 -11.04
C ASP A 358 -2.64 -4.10 -10.68
N PHE A 359 -3.20 -5.28 -10.93
CA PHE A 359 -2.45 -6.55 -10.78
C PHE A 359 -1.15 -6.53 -11.59
N PHE A 360 -1.15 -5.90 -12.75
CA PHE A 360 -0.04 -5.85 -13.68
C PHE A 360 0.83 -4.62 -13.50
N ILE A 361 0.22 -3.47 -13.18
CA ILE A 361 0.89 -2.19 -12.98
C ILE A 361 0.64 -1.68 -11.54
N PRO A 362 1.19 -2.35 -10.51
CA PRO A 362 0.91 -2.00 -9.11
C PRO A 362 1.69 -0.73 -8.69
N ALA A 363 1.45 0.36 -9.37
CA ALA A 363 2.08 1.66 -9.14
C ALA A 363 1.10 2.78 -9.51
N GLY A 364 0.38 3.31 -8.55
CA GLY A 364 -0.73 4.23 -8.77
C GLY A 364 -0.44 5.38 -9.74
N SER A 365 0.70 6.08 -9.62
CA SER A 365 1.07 7.13 -10.57
C SER A 365 1.46 6.58 -11.95
N GLY A 366 2.07 5.41 -12.01
CA GLY A 366 2.41 4.71 -13.25
C GLY A 366 1.15 4.23 -13.97
N GLU A 367 0.22 3.62 -13.25
CA GLU A 367 -1.06 3.20 -13.79
C GLU A 367 -1.89 4.40 -14.28
N ALA A 368 -1.94 5.50 -13.51
CA ALA A 368 -2.67 6.70 -13.88
C ALA A 368 -2.26 7.28 -15.24
N VAL A 369 -0.97 7.34 -15.55
CA VAL A 369 -0.46 7.91 -16.83
C VAL A 369 -0.70 7.00 -18.03
N VAL A 370 -0.95 5.72 -17.80
CA VAL A 370 -1.30 4.76 -18.86
C VAL A 370 -2.81 4.69 -19.06
N VAL A 371 -3.58 4.62 -17.98
CA VAL A 371 -5.00 4.30 -18.03
C VAL A 371 -5.87 5.55 -18.21
N MET A 372 -5.57 6.66 -17.53
CA MET A 372 -6.45 7.85 -17.57
C MET A 372 -6.52 8.56 -18.93
N PRO A 373 -5.46 8.62 -19.75
CA PRO A 373 -5.56 9.16 -21.12
C PRO A 373 -6.54 8.39 -22.02
N ILE A 374 -6.74 7.09 -21.72
CA ILE A 374 -7.68 6.24 -22.44
C ILE A 374 -9.10 6.43 -21.89
N ILE A 375 -9.25 6.47 -20.56
CA ILE A 375 -10.55 6.61 -19.89
C ILE A 375 -11.13 8.01 -20.12
N SER A 376 -10.34 9.08 -20.14
CA SER A 376 -10.83 10.45 -20.26
C SER A 376 -11.58 10.73 -21.58
N PRO A 377 -11.04 10.40 -22.78
CA PRO A 377 -11.79 10.50 -24.03
C PRO A 377 -13.00 9.55 -24.09
N LEU A 378 -12.86 8.34 -23.55
CA LEU A 378 -13.96 7.38 -23.47
C LEU A 378 -15.13 7.93 -22.64
N ALA A 379 -14.82 8.61 -21.53
CA ALA A 379 -15.83 9.27 -20.70
C ALA A 379 -16.60 10.34 -21.49
N GLU A 380 -15.92 11.16 -22.31
CA GLU A 380 -16.55 12.16 -23.16
C GLU A 380 -17.50 11.53 -24.20
N ILE A 381 -17.03 10.47 -24.89
CA ILE A 381 -17.82 9.77 -25.91
C ILE A 381 -19.08 9.13 -25.30
N LEU A 382 -18.97 8.55 -24.10
CA LEU A 382 -20.06 7.83 -23.44
C LEU A 382 -20.91 8.70 -22.50
N GLY A 383 -20.62 10.01 -22.40
CA GLY A 383 -21.34 10.92 -21.52
C GLY A 383 -21.15 10.60 -20.04
N LEU A 384 -19.96 10.12 -19.65
CA LEU A 384 -19.63 9.85 -18.26
C LEU A 384 -19.03 11.09 -17.59
N SER A 385 -19.32 11.28 -16.31
CA SER A 385 -18.64 12.28 -15.50
C SER A 385 -17.16 11.94 -15.39
N LYS A 386 -16.28 12.81 -15.84
CA LYS A 386 -14.82 12.65 -15.69
C LYS A 386 -14.42 12.50 -14.23
N GLN A 387 -15.10 13.21 -13.32
CA GLN A 387 -14.82 13.12 -11.88
C GLN A 387 -15.20 11.75 -11.31
N ALA A 388 -16.31 11.15 -11.79
CA ALA A 388 -16.68 9.78 -11.45
C ALA A 388 -15.66 8.77 -12.00
N CYS A 389 -15.10 9.00 -13.20
CA CYS A 389 -14.02 8.17 -13.75
C CYS A 389 -12.74 8.25 -12.94
N VAL A 390 -12.35 9.45 -12.48
CA VAL A 390 -11.21 9.62 -11.55
C VAL A 390 -11.46 8.87 -10.23
N LEU A 391 -12.68 8.86 -9.73
CA LEU A 391 -13.05 8.12 -8.53
C LEU A 391 -13.04 6.60 -8.78
N ALA A 392 -13.50 6.15 -9.94
CA ALA A 392 -13.47 4.74 -10.33
C ALA A 392 -12.04 4.21 -10.43
N PHE A 393 -11.13 5.01 -11.00
CA PHE A 393 -9.69 4.72 -11.01
C PHE A 393 -9.16 4.57 -9.57
N GLN A 394 -9.44 5.56 -8.69
CA GLN A 394 -8.97 5.53 -7.30
C GLN A 394 -9.45 4.30 -6.51
N PHE A 395 -10.70 3.89 -6.70
CA PHE A 395 -11.23 2.69 -6.06
C PHE A 395 -10.61 1.41 -6.64
N GLY A 396 -10.41 1.38 -7.96
CA GLY A 396 -9.79 0.25 -8.65
C GLY A 396 -8.36 0.01 -8.19
N ASP A 397 -7.51 1.01 -8.31
CA ASP A 397 -6.11 0.98 -7.88
C ASP A 397 -5.99 0.77 -6.36
N GLY A 398 -6.59 1.65 -5.55
CA GLY A 398 -6.33 1.64 -4.11
C GLY A 398 -6.80 0.38 -3.38
N TRP A 399 -7.99 -0.14 -3.67
CA TRP A 399 -8.49 -1.32 -2.95
C TRP A 399 -7.88 -2.61 -3.44
N SER A 400 -7.62 -2.75 -4.74
CA SER A 400 -7.04 -3.97 -5.30
C SER A 400 -5.63 -4.23 -4.78
N ASN A 401 -4.89 -3.18 -4.47
CA ASN A 401 -3.59 -3.25 -3.81
C ASN A 401 -3.61 -4.11 -2.53
N THR A 402 -4.74 -4.16 -1.80
CA THR A 402 -4.84 -4.95 -0.56
C THR A 402 -4.99 -6.45 -0.79
N ILE A 403 -5.37 -6.85 -1.98
CA ILE A 403 -5.58 -8.27 -2.35
C ILE A 403 -4.53 -8.81 -3.32
N TRP A 404 -3.91 -7.95 -4.13
CA TRP A 404 -2.94 -8.40 -5.11
C TRP A 404 -1.57 -8.70 -4.49
N PRO A 405 -0.96 -9.85 -4.80
CA PRO A 405 0.37 -10.18 -4.31
C PRO A 405 1.48 -9.40 -5.04
N THR A 406 1.14 -8.66 -6.08
CA THR A 406 2.06 -7.84 -6.88
C THR A 406 2.37 -6.50 -6.22
N THR A 407 1.53 -6.04 -5.28
CA THR A 407 1.71 -4.78 -4.56
C THR A 407 2.81 -4.90 -3.52
N ALA A 408 3.99 -4.36 -3.84
CA ALA A 408 5.20 -4.49 -3.02
C ALA A 408 5.05 -3.90 -1.61
N SER A 409 4.44 -2.73 -1.45
CA SER A 409 4.29 -2.04 -0.17
C SER A 409 3.44 -2.83 0.83
N TYR A 410 2.29 -3.36 0.42
CA TYR A 410 1.45 -4.16 1.33
C TYR A 410 2.04 -5.55 1.57
N MET A 411 2.69 -6.14 0.58
CA MET A 411 3.43 -7.39 0.79
C MET A 411 4.59 -7.20 1.77
N GLY A 412 5.32 -6.08 1.69
CA GLY A 412 6.34 -5.70 2.66
C GLY A 412 5.76 -5.52 4.07
N THR A 413 4.60 -4.86 4.17
CA THR A 413 3.90 -4.68 5.44
C THR A 413 3.50 -6.02 6.07
N LEU A 414 2.89 -6.93 5.30
CA LEU A 414 2.54 -8.29 5.77
C LEU A 414 3.77 -9.07 6.21
N ALA A 415 4.89 -8.87 5.53
CA ALA A 415 6.15 -9.48 5.87
C ALA A 415 6.70 -8.99 7.21
N VAL A 416 6.72 -7.69 7.46
CA VAL A 416 7.04 -7.09 8.76
C VAL A 416 6.10 -7.61 9.85
N GLY A 417 4.82 -7.78 9.52
CA GLY A 417 3.83 -8.43 10.38
C GLY A 417 4.00 -9.94 10.51
N GLU A 418 4.89 -10.61 9.74
CA GLU A 418 5.03 -12.06 9.62
C GLU A 418 3.68 -12.77 9.36
N ILE A 419 2.80 -12.12 8.61
CA ILE A 419 1.50 -12.65 8.23
C ILE A 419 1.61 -13.27 6.84
N LYS A 420 1.16 -14.52 6.73
CA LYS A 420 1.08 -15.18 5.42
C LYS A 420 0.01 -14.49 4.57
N TRP A 421 0.33 -14.24 3.31
CA TRP A 421 -0.62 -13.64 2.37
C TRP A 421 -1.95 -14.41 2.32
N THR A 422 -1.93 -15.75 2.39
CA THR A 422 -3.14 -16.58 2.40
C THR A 422 -4.03 -16.34 3.62
N ASP A 423 -3.45 -16.05 4.79
CA ASP A 423 -4.20 -15.76 6.02
C ASP A 423 -4.75 -14.33 5.98
N TRP A 424 -3.98 -13.41 5.41
CA TRP A 424 -4.45 -12.06 5.10
C TRP A 424 -5.62 -12.07 4.14
N GLN A 425 -5.55 -12.83 3.03
CA GLN A 425 -6.64 -12.91 2.05
C GLN A 425 -7.96 -13.40 2.66
N ARG A 426 -7.90 -14.37 3.56
CA ARG A 426 -9.12 -14.86 4.25
C ARG A 426 -9.74 -13.81 5.17
N PHE A 427 -8.97 -12.86 5.66
CA PHE A 427 -9.47 -11.70 6.39
C PHE A 427 -9.95 -10.61 5.43
N GLN A 428 -9.15 -10.28 4.41
CA GLN A 428 -9.36 -9.11 3.56
C GLN A 428 -10.44 -9.32 2.49
N LEU A 429 -10.53 -10.49 1.88
CA LEU A 429 -11.42 -10.73 0.75
C LEU A 429 -12.90 -10.47 1.07
N PRO A 430 -13.47 -10.87 2.22
CA PRO A 430 -14.84 -10.52 2.56
C PRO A 430 -15.06 -9.00 2.71
N LEU A 431 -14.10 -8.28 3.28
CA LEU A 431 -14.15 -6.82 3.39
C LEU A 431 -14.06 -6.18 2.01
N TYR A 432 -13.17 -6.69 1.16
CA TYR A 432 -13.02 -6.25 -0.21
C TYR A 432 -14.33 -6.38 -1.02
N CYS A 433 -15.04 -7.50 -0.89
CA CYS A 433 -16.35 -7.68 -1.53
C CYS A 433 -17.37 -6.62 -1.06
N VAL A 434 -17.35 -6.26 0.22
CA VAL A 434 -18.21 -5.19 0.75
C VAL A 434 -17.79 -3.83 0.18
N TRP A 435 -16.48 -3.54 0.11
CA TRP A 435 -15.96 -2.31 -0.52
C TRP A 435 -16.34 -2.24 -2.00
N PHE A 436 -16.19 -3.36 -2.72
CA PHE A 436 -16.56 -3.43 -4.13
C PHE A 436 -18.03 -3.11 -4.35
N CYS A 437 -18.94 -3.74 -3.59
CA CYS A 437 -20.38 -3.47 -3.68
C CYS A 437 -20.72 -2.01 -3.31
N ALA A 438 -20.20 -1.53 -2.19
CA ALA A 438 -20.44 -0.15 -1.75
C ALA A 438 -19.83 0.87 -2.72
N GLY A 439 -18.64 0.60 -3.24
CA GLY A 439 -17.95 1.44 -4.22
C GLY A 439 -18.70 1.51 -5.55
N SER A 440 -19.19 0.37 -6.04
CA SER A 440 -20.03 0.34 -7.23
C SER A 440 -21.28 1.21 -7.06
N VAL A 441 -21.94 1.14 -5.91
CA VAL A 441 -23.10 2.00 -5.59
C VAL A 441 -22.70 3.47 -5.55
N MET A 442 -21.59 3.81 -4.87
CA MET A 442 -21.11 5.20 -4.81
C MET A 442 -20.72 5.73 -6.19
N LEU A 443 -20.11 4.92 -7.05
CA LEU A 443 -19.77 5.29 -8.42
C LEU A 443 -21.02 5.52 -9.28
N MET A 444 -22.03 4.65 -9.17
CA MET A 444 -23.31 4.86 -9.87
C MET A 444 -24.03 6.12 -9.39
N ILE A 445 -23.99 6.42 -8.08
CA ILE A 445 -24.53 7.69 -7.55
C ILE A 445 -23.75 8.88 -8.13
N ALA A 446 -22.39 8.83 -8.12
CA ALA A 446 -21.55 9.87 -8.69
C ALA A 446 -21.87 10.15 -10.15
N GLN A 447 -22.09 9.09 -10.95
CA GLN A 447 -22.50 9.20 -12.34
C GLN A 447 -23.92 9.77 -12.47
N PHE A 448 -24.87 9.31 -11.63
CA PHE A 448 -26.26 9.74 -11.69
C PHE A 448 -26.45 11.24 -11.37
N ILE A 449 -25.68 11.75 -10.41
CA ILE A 449 -25.70 13.19 -10.04
C ILE A 449 -24.84 14.05 -10.98
N ASP A 450 -24.25 13.44 -12.02
CA ASP A 450 -23.28 14.06 -12.91
C ASP A 450 -22.22 14.82 -12.12
N LEU A 451 -21.48 14.08 -11.28
CA LEU A 451 -20.52 14.66 -10.33
C LEU A 451 -19.56 15.61 -11.05
N GLY A 452 -19.84 16.88 -10.92
CA GLY A 452 -19.08 17.96 -11.53
C GLY A 452 -17.81 18.31 -10.75
N PRO A 453 -17.07 19.29 -11.27
CA PRO A 453 -15.82 19.71 -10.63
C PRO A 453 -16.03 20.34 -9.25
N PHE A 454 -17.20 20.87 -8.92
CA PHE A 454 -17.49 21.56 -7.65
C PHE A 454 -18.83 21.14 -7.07
#